data_236b4e40f489c7a3789a38716448f1f7
#
_entry.id   236b4e40f489c7a3789a38716448f1f7
#
_cell.length_a   1.000
_cell.length_b   1.000
_cell.length_c   1.000
_cell.angle_alpha   90.00
_cell.angle_beta   90.00
_cell.angle_gamma   90.00
#
_symmetry.space_group_name_H-M   'P 1'
#
loop_
_entity.id
_entity.type
_entity.pdbx_description
1 polymer ?
#
loop_
_entity_poly.entity_id
_entity_poly.type
_entity_poly.pdbx_seq_one_letter_code
_entity_poly.pdbx_strand_id
1 'polypeptide(L)'
;MEFYSSFFLISSSLILVQKTDVNQRKVLSEIEIQQRLQKLPNWQIKDNKLSYTHQFQNFVEAINFVNCLVTPAETANHHPDIAIYYNQVTINLTTHDLGGLTLLDFDLATTISQLIKTWKSDKKCKY
;
A
#
# COMPACT_ATOMS: atom_id res chain seq x y z
N MET A 1 26.66 -9.03 -32.80
CA MET A 1 25.27 -9.53 -32.69
C MET A 1 24.76 -9.59 -31.26
N GLU A 2 25.55 -9.98 -30.30
CA GLU A 2 25.15 -10.04 -28.89
C GLU A 2 24.79 -8.67 -28.28
N PHE A 3 25.41 -7.59 -28.72
CA PHE A 3 25.11 -6.22 -28.26
C PHE A 3 23.70 -5.75 -28.59
N TYR A 4 23.11 -6.17 -29.68
CA TYR A 4 21.75 -5.76 -30.07
C TYR A 4 20.65 -6.42 -29.24
N SER A 5 20.85 -7.68 -28.83
CA SER A 5 19.90 -8.39 -27.99
C SER A 5 19.82 -7.81 -26.57
N SER A 6 20.95 -7.42 -25.97
CA SER A 6 21.01 -6.78 -24.66
C SER A 6 20.32 -5.41 -24.65
N PHE A 7 20.53 -4.61 -25.69
CA PHE A 7 19.92 -3.29 -25.82
C PHE A 7 18.39 -3.38 -26.01
N PHE A 8 17.92 -4.36 -26.77
CA PHE A 8 16.50 -4.61 -26.99
C PHE A 8 15.77 -5.04 -25.70
N LEU A 9 16.40 -5.89 -24.87
CA LEU A 9 15.88 -6.33 -23.58
C LEU A 9 15.71 -5.16 -22.58
N ILE A 10 16.66 -4.25 -22.51
CA ILE A 10 16.61 -3.04 -21.67
C ILE A 10 15.46 -2.13 -22.12
N SER A 11 15.28 -1.93 -23.41
CA SER A 11 14.20 -1.14 -23.99
C SER A 11 12.81 -1.74 -23.67
N SER A 12 12.66 -3.06 -23.76
CA SER A 12 11.43 -3.78 -23.41
C SER A 12 11.10 -3.66 -21.92
N SER A 13 12.09 -3.74 -21.04
CA SER A 13 11.92 -3.57 -19.60
C SER A 13 11.43 -2.18 -19.23
N LEU A 14 11.96 -1.14 -19.85
CA LEU A 14 11.53 0.25 -19.65
C LEU A 14 10.08 0.48 -20.10
N ILE A 15 9.68 -0.08 -21.23
CA ILE A 15 8.30 0.01 -21.74
C ILE A 15 7.32 -0.70 -20.80
N LEU A 16 7.68 -1.86 -20.24
CA LEU A 16 6.87 -2.58 -19.27
C LEU A 16 6.69 -1.80 -17.97
N VAL A 17 7.75 -1.19 -17.44
CA VAL A 17 7.70 -0.34 -16.24
C VAL A 17 6.76 0.86 -16.46
N GLN A 18 6.83 1.54 -17.59
CA GLN A 18 5.96 2.66 -17.93
C GLN A 18 4.48 2.24 -18.02
N LYS A 19 4.17 1.11 -18.64
CA LYS A 19 2.81 0.57 -18.73
C LYS A 19 2.24 0.21 -17.35
N THR A 20 3.06 -0.36 -16.48
CA THR A 20 2.68 -0.72 -15.13
C THR A 20 2.35 0.53 -14.31
N ASP A 21 3.14 1.58 -14.44
CA ASP A 21 2.94 2.84 -13.72
C ASP A 21 1.62 3.52 -14.13
N VAL A 22 1.36 3.62 -15.42
CA VAL A 22 0.09 4.19 -15.94
C VAL A 22 -1.12 3.39 -15.43
N ASN A 23 -1.05 2.07 -15.41
CA ASN A 23 -2.13 1.22 -14.94
C ASN A 23 -2.37 1.35 -13.44
N GLN A 24 -1.32 1.55 -12.64
CA GLN A 24 -1.42 1.74 -11.20
C GLN A 24 -2.16 3.02 -10.81
N ARG A 25 -2.15 4.03 -11.65
CA ARG A 25 -2.77 5.33 -11.39
C ARG A 25 -4.17 5.49 -12.00
N LYS A 26 -4.75 4.43 -12.50
CA LYS A 26 -6.14 4.44 -12.99
C LYS A 26 -7.11 4.37 -11.81
N VAL A 27 -8.11 5.25 -11.77
CA VAL A 27 -9.20 5.16 -10.79
C VAL A 27 -10.01 3.89 -11.02
N LEU A 28 -10.19 3.10 -9.97
CA LEU A 28 -10.89 1.82 -10.03
C LEU A 28 -12.41 2.03 -10.00
N SER A 29 -13.12 1.17 -10.74
CA SER A 29 -14.57 1.10 -10.67
C SER A 29 -15.03 0.47 -9.34
N GLU A 30 -16.29 0.66 -8.99
CA GLU A 30 -16.89 0.04 -7.80
C GLU A 30 -16.72 -1.49 -7.79
N ILE A 31 -16.93 -2.13 -8.93
CA ILE A 31 -16.77 -3.58 -9.06
C ILE A 31 -15.32 -4.01 -8.79
N GLU A 32 -14.36 -3.31 -9.36
CA GLU A 32 -12.93 -3.56 -9.13
C GLU A 32 -12.55 -3.38 -7.67
N ILE A 33 -13.08 -2.35 -7.00
CA ILE A 33 -12.87 -2.10 -5.58
C ILE A 33 -13.40 -3.28 -4.75
N GLN A 34 -14.64 -3.70 -4.97
CA GLN A 34 -15.24 -4.80 -4.21
C GLN A 34 -14.50 -6.13 -4.40
N GLN A 35 -14.07 -6.43 -5.62
CA GLN A 35 -13.28 -7.64 -5.91
C GLN A 35 -11.95 -7.65 -5.14
N ARG A 36 -11.26 -6.51 -5.07
CA ARG A 36 -9.99 -6.40 -4.38
C ARG A 36 -10.15 -6.41 -2.87
N LEU A 37 -11.22 -5.79 -2.38
CA LEU A 37 -11.53 -5.72 -0.96
C LEU A 37 -11.74 -7.12 -0.34
N GLN A 38 -12.21 -8.10 -1.12
CA GLN A 38 -12.35 -9.48 -0.67
C GLN A 38 -11.02 -10.11 -0.23
N LYS A 39 -9.90 -9.66 -0.79
CA LYS A 39 -8.55 -10.14 -0.42
C LYS A 39 -7.96 -9.41 0.78
N LEU A 40 -8.66 -8.40 1.29
CA LEU A 40 -8.22 -7.56 2.41
C LEU A 40 -9.31 -7.54 3.50
N PRO A 41 -9.53 -8.66 4.21
CA PRO A 41 -10.71 -8.84 5.07
C PRO A 41 -10.79 -7.84 6.24
N ASN A 42 -9.67 -7.24 6.64
CA ASN A 42 -9.63 -6.27 7.74
C ASN A 42 -9.75 -4.82 7.27
N TRP A 43 -9.82 -4.60 5.97
CA TRP A 43 -9.99 -3.28 5.38
C TRP A 43 -11.45 -3.05 4.98
N GLN A 44 -11.87 -1.81 5.04
CA GLN A 44 -13.21 -1.39 4.63
C GLN A 44 -13.16 -0.08 3.86
N ILE A 45 -14.20 0.20 3.12
CA ILE A 45 -14.38 1.51 2.49
C ILE A 45 -15.12 2.40 3.49
N LYS A 46 -14.52 3.52 3.84
CA LYS A 46 -15.08 4.55 4.71
C LYS A 46 -14.75 5.93 4.15
N ASP A 47 -15.78 6.75 3.94
CA ASP A 47 -15.63 8.10 3.37
C ASP A 47 -14.81 8.09 2.06
N ASN A 48 -15.10 7.14 1.17
CA ASN A 48 -14.43 6.92 -0.12
C ASN A 48 -12.92 6.64 -0.01
N LYS A 49 -12.47 6.19 1.15
CA LYS A 49 -11.08 5.79 1.42
C LYS A 49 -11.04 4.32 1.82
N LEU A 50 -9.93 3.68 1.54
CA LEU A 50 -9.64 2.35 2.06
C LEU A 50 -9.09 2.51 3.48
N SER A 51 -9.82 2.00 4.47
CA SER A 51 -9.58 2.25 5.90
C SER A 51 -9.33 0.97 6.68
N TYR A 52 -8.36 1.02 7.57
CA TYR A 52 -8.02 -0.07 8.47
C TYR A 52 -7.67 0.49 9.86
N THR A 53 -8.19 -0.11 10.91
CA THR A 53 -7.84 0.22 12.30
C THR A 53 -7.27 -1.02 12.99
N HIS A 54 -6.12 -0.85 13.62
CA HIS A 54 -5.47 -1.90 14.41
C HIS A 54 -5.22 -1.42 15.84
N GLN A 55 -5.49 -2.30 16.80
CA GLN A 55 -5.21 -2.05 18.21
C GLN A 55 -3.94 -2.80 18.62
N PHE A 56 -2.95 -2.05 19.07
CA PHE A 56 -1.70 -2.57 19.62
C PHE A 56 -1.79 -2.77 21.13
N GLN A 57 -0.79 -3.37 21.73
CA GLN A 57 -0.75 -3.62 23.16
C GLN A 57 -0.66 -2.31 23.97
N ASN A 58 0.10 -1.32 23.45
CA ASN A 58 0.32 -0.04 24.10
C ASN A 58 0.71 1.05 23.09
N PHE A 59 0.90 2.26 23.58
CA PHE A 59 1.28 3.41 22.75
C PHE A 59 2.66 3.23 22.08
N VAL A 60 3.62 2.67 22.79
CA VAL A 60 4.98 2.45 22.25
C VAL A 60 4.92 1.52 21.04
N GLU A 61 4.17 0.43 21.10
CA GLU A 61 4.00 -0.47 19.95
C GLU A 61 3.31 0.23 18.79
N ALA A 62 2.28 1.02 19.06
CA ALA A 62 1.58 1.77 18.02
C ALA A 62 2.54 2.71 17.26
N ILE A 63 3.35 3.47 17.98
CA ILE A 63 4.34 4.37 17.39
C ILE A 63 5.41 3.60 16.63
N ASN A 64 5.94 2.53 17.20
CA ASN A 64 6.94 1.70 16.53
C ASN A 64 6.41 1.11 15.23
N PHE A 65 5.18 0.65 15.23
CA PHE A 65 4.55 0.15 14.00
C PHE A 65 4.38 1.24 12.95
N VAL A 66 3.92 2.44 13.34
CA VAL A 66 3.77 3.57 12.41
C VAL A 66 5.11 3.93 11.77
N ASN A 67 6.21 3.89 12.52
CA ASN A 67 7.55 4.10 11.96
C ASN A 67 7.90 3.06 10.87
N CYS A 68 7.38 1.85 10.97
CA CYS A 68 7.59 0.81 9.95
C CYS A 68 6.86 1.09 8.63
N LEU A 69 5.89 2.00 8.63
CA LEU A 69 5.16 2.37 7.41
C LEU A 69 5.94 3.35 6.52
N VAL A 70 6.98 3.98 7.04
CA VAL A 70 7.77 4.98 6.29
C VAL A 70 8.37 4.37 5.04
N THR A 71 9.10 3.28 5.15
CA THR A 71 9.80 2.66 4.02
C THR A 71 8.84 2.21 2.91
N PRO A 72 7.76 1.44 3.17
CA PRO A 72 6.85 1.06 2.11
C PRO A 72 6.12 2.25 1.47
N ALA A 73 5.76 3.28 2.26
CA ALA A 73 5.12 4.48 1.73
C ALA A 73 6.07 5.27 0.81
N GLU A 74 7.31 5.47 1.23
CA GLU A 74 8.33 6.14 0.42
C GLU A 74 8.67 5.34 -0.84
N THR A 75 8.82 4.02 -0.73
CA THR A 75 9.10 3.14 -1.87
C THR A 75 7.99 3.20 -2.91
N ALA A 76 6.73 3.20 -2.46
CA ALA A 76 5.57 3.30 -3.34
C ALA A 76 5.31 4.73 -3.84
N ASN A 77 5.98 5.72 -3.27
CA ASN A 77 5.65 7.15 -3.45
C ASN A 77 4.14 7.41 -3.26
N HIS A 78 3.58 6.76 -2.24
CA HIS A 78 2.16 6.83 -1.92
C HIS A 78 1.99 6.79 -0.40
N HIS A 79 1.41 7.85 0.16
CA HIS A 79 1.44 8.09 1.60
C HIS A 79 0.05 7.92 2.21
N PRO A 80 -0.08 7.10 3.28
CA PRO A 80 -1.33 6.98 4.02
C PRO A 80 -1.60 8.21 4.89
N ASP A 81 -2.89 8.48 5.14
CA ASP A 81 -3.29 9.31 6.27
C ASP A 81 -3.33 8.43 7.53
N ILE A 82 -2.68 8.85 8.59
CA ILE A 82 -2.55 8.06 9.81
C ILE A 82 -3.05 8.84 11.01
N ALA A 83 -3.91 8.22 11.81
CA ALA A 83 -4.36 8.75 13.10
C ALA A 83 -4.01 7.75 14.21
N ILE A 84 -3.48 8.27 15.32
CA ILE A 84 -3.11 7.47 16.48
C ILE A 84 -3.93 7.97 17.68
N TYR A 85 -4.68 7.04 18.29
CA TYR A 85 -5.44 7.29 19.50
C TYR A 85 -4.98 6.27 20.56
N TYR A 86 -4.04 6.69 21.42
CA TYR A 86 -3.38 5.83 22.39
C TYR A 86 -2.71 4.61 21.71
N ASN A 87 -3.33 3.42 21.82
CA ASN A 87 -2.81 2.18 21.22
C ASN A 87 -3.53 1.77 19.94
N GLN A 88 -4.44 2.60 19.43
CA GLN A 88 -5.12 2.37 18.17
C GLN A 88 -4.50 3.20 17.05
N VAL A 89 -4.26 2.56 15.92
CA VAL A 89 -3.78 3.20 14.70
C VAL A 89 -4.83 3.01 13.60
N THR A 90 -5.32 4.11 13.07
CA THR A 90 -6.19 4.12 11.89
C THR A 90 -5.40 4.58 10.68
N ILE A 91 -5.45 3.79 9.63
CA ILE A 91 -4.74 4.04 8.37
C ILE A 91 -5.78 4.21 7.28
N ASN A 92 -5.73 5.34 6.58
CA ASN A 92 -6.59 5.61 5.44
C ASN A 92 -5.76 5.80 4.18
N LEU A 93 -6.17 5.16 3.10
CA LEU A 93 -5.52 5.24 1.80
C LEU A 93 -6.50 5.75 0.76
N THR A 94 -6.05 6.69 -0.03
CA THR A 94 -6.74 7.19 -1.22
C THR A 94 -5.72 7.84 -2.14
N THR A 95 -6.00 7.90 -3.42
CA THR A 95 -5.16 8.63 -4.37
C THR A 95 -5.74 10.03 -4.56
N HIS A 96 -5.30 10.97 -3.73
CA HIS A 96 -5.88 12.31 -3.59
C HIS A 96 -5.97 13.09 -4.90
N ASP A 97 -4.91 13.09 -5.68
CA ASP A 97 -4.82 13.84 -6.94
C ASP A 97 -5.74 13.30 -8.04
N LEU A 98 -6.21 12.07 -7.91
CA LEU A 98 -7.14 11.44 -8.87
C LEU A 98 -8.57 11.35 -8.34
N GLY A 99 -8.79 11.70 -7.07
CA GLY A 99 -10.12 11.74 -6.46
C GLY A 99 -10.77 10.37 -6.27
N GLY A 100 -9.97 9.29 -6.12
CA GLY A 100 -10.52 7.95 -5.95
C GLY A 100 -9.46 6.92 -5.60
N LEU A 101 -9.88 5.66 -5.52
CA LEU A 101 -9.00 4.54 -5.23
C LEU A 101 -8.34 4.01 -6.49
N THR A 102 -7.08 3.67 -6.38
CA THR A 102 -6.26 3.09 -7.46
C THR A 102 -5.56 1.81 -6.96
N LEU A 103 -4.80 1.15 -7.82
CA LEU A 103 -3.97 0.02 -7.44
C LEU A 103 -2.91 0.39 -6.40
N LEU A 104 -2.46 1.66 -6.38
CA LEU A 104 -1.50 2.14 -5.38
C LEU A 104 -2.04 1.94 -3.95
N ASP A 105 -3.33 2.23 -3.74
CA ASP A 105 -3.99 2.07 -2.44
C ASP A 105 -4.05 0.59 -2.03
N PHE A 106 -4.46 -0.28 -2.94
CA PHE A 106 -4.61 -1.71 -2.66
C PHE A 106 -3.26 -2.41 -2.49
N ASP A 107 -2.24 -2.04 -3.26
CA ASP A 107 -0.90 -2.59 -3.13
C ASP A 107 -0.26 -2.20 -1.79
N LEU A 108 -0.41 -0.93 -1.38
CA LEU A 108 0.09 -0.48 -0.08
C LEU A 108 -0.70 -1.12 1.07
N ALA A 109 -2.03 -1.25 0.94
CA ALA A 109 -2.86 -1.95 1.92
C ALA A 109 -2.42 -3.41 2.11
N THR A 110 -2.08 -4.09 1.02
CA THR A 110 -1.56 -5.46 1.04
C THR A 110 -0.24 -5.53 1.81
N THR A 111 0.68 -4.61 1.53
CA THR A 111 1.96 -4.51 2.23
C THR A 111 1.76 -4.25 3.73
N ILE A 112 0.88 -3.32 4.09
CA ILE A 112 0.56 -3.01 5.48
C ILE A 112 -0.04 -4.24 6.19
N SER A 113 -0.93 -4.96 5.53
CA SER A 113 -1.51 -6.19 6.09
C SER A 113 -0.45 -7.25 6.38
N GLN A 114 0.54 -7.40 5.52
CA GLN A 114 1.67 -8.30 5.74
C GLN A 114 2.55 -7.85 6.91
N LEU A 115 2.80 -6.55 7.03
CA LEU A 115 3.55 -5.99 8.18
C LEU A 115 2.83 -6.25 9.50
N ILE A 116 1.51 -6.12 9.55
CA ILE A 116 0.71 -6.41 10.75
C ILE A 116 0.84 -7.90 11.13
N LYS A 117 0.78 -8.81 10.15
CA LYS A 117 0.95 -10.24 10.41
C LYS A 117 2.31 -10.56 11.01
N THR A 118 3.37 -9.99 10.46
CA THR A 118 4.74 -10.21 10.98
C THR A 118 4.98 -9.47 12.30
N TRP A 119 4.32 -8.34 12.52
CA TRP A 119 4.40 -7.58 13.77
C TRP A 119 3.96 -8.40 14.98
N LYS A 120 2.91 -9.19 14.83
CA LYS A 120 2.39 -10.04 15.92
C LYS A 120 3.43 -11.01 16.46
N SER A 121 4.38 -11.44 15.64
CA SER A 121 5.44 -12.38 16.06
C SER A 121 6.69 -11.66 16.56
N ASP A 122 7.17 -10.64 15.88
CA ASP A 122 8.52 -10.08 16.11
C ASP A 122 8.53 -8.66 16.64
N LYS A 123 7.45 -7.91 16.49
CA LYS A 123 7.30 -6.49 16.90
C LYS A 123 8.43 -5.59 16.38
N LYS A 124 8.95 -5.91 15.20
CA LYS A 124 10.03 -5.18 14.51
C LYS A 124 9.67 -4.99 13.05
N CYS A 125 10.18 -3.89 12.49
CA CYS A 125 10.08 -3.67 11.06
C CYS A 125 10.89 -4.73 10.29
N LYS A 126 10.24 -5.34 9.30
CA LYS A 126 10.92 -6.21 8.34
C LYS A 126 10.85 -5.57 6.97
N TYR A 127 11.98 -5.27 6.44
CA TYR A 127 12.14 -4.73 5.10
C TYR A 127 12.89 -5.73 4.22
#